data_e5d41b017198c2e53573c4b1370f8171
#
_entry.id   e5d41b017198c2e53573c4b1370f8171
#
_cell.length_a   1.000
_cell.length_b   1.000
_cell.length_c   1.000
_cell.angle_alpha   90.00
_cell.angle_beta   90.00
_cell.angle_gamma   90.00
#
_symmetry.space_group_name_H-M   'P 1'
#
loop_
_entity.id
_entity.type
_entity.pdbx_description
1 polymer ?
#
loop_
_entity_poly.entity_id
_entity_poly.type
_entity_poly.pdbx_seq_one_letter_code
_entity_poly.pdbx_strand_id
1 'polypeptide(L)'
;MTGPDARPPPLAEQVLERGHEMRTTLARAAAMLPLRPDEQAAETFMELPPARILRYPAANAGSAMAPVLIIYSMINRPYLLDLQPRRSVIRQLMQAGADVYVLDWGEPAALDRDLDMEECIGEFVRTAVSAIRAAHDGSRLNVAGICQGGTMAVCHAALHPESVQSLANFAGPVDFHTPDNTLWRL
;
A
#
# COMPACT_ATOMS: atom_id res chain seq x y z
N MET A 1 -32.40 25.33 -34.97
CA MET A 1 -31.45 25.13 -36.11
C MET A 1 -30.06 25.29 -35.56
N THR A 2 -29.47 24.22 -35.10
CA THR A 2 -28.06 24.13 -34.64
C THR A 2 -27.28 23.54 -35.81
N GLY A 3 -26.37 24.35 -36.39
CA GLY A 3 -25.58 23.97 -37.56
C GLY A 3 -24.51 22.92 -37.24
N PRO A 4 -24.06 22.13 -38.24
CA PRO A 4 -23.15 21.00 -38.07
C PRO A 4 -21.65 21.37 -38.14
N ASP A 5 -21.23 22.52 -37.58
CA ASP A 5 -19.86 23.02 -37.75
C ASP A 5 -19.17 23.47 -36.46
N ALA A 6 -19.51 22.83 -35.36
CA ALA A 6 -18.73 23.04 -34.10
C ALA A 6 -17.47 22.16 -34.13
N ARG A 7 -16.29 22.78 -34.31
CA ARG A 7 -15.01 22.10 -34.12
C ARG A 7 -14.98 21.45 -32.74
N PRO A 8 -14.51 20.22 -32.65
CA PRO A 8 -14.34 19.58 -31.34
C PRO A 8 -13.43 20.44 -30.46
N PRO A 9 -13.68 20.50 -29.14
CA PRO A 9 -12.85 21.27 -28.24
C PRO A 9 -11.36 20.76 -28.27
N PRO A 10 -10.41 21.61 -27.91
CA PRO A 10 -9.01 21.23 -27.87
C PRO A 10 -8.79 19.94 -27.08
N LEU A 11 -7.81 19.13 -27.47
CA LEU A 11 -7.52 17.84 -26.84
C LEU A 11 -7.38 17.94 -25.30
N ALA A 12 -6.77 19.02 -24.84
CA ALA A 12 -6.61 19.29 -23.40
C ALA A 12 -7.95 19.44 -22.68
N GLU A 13 -8.92 20.14 -23.27
CA GLU A 13 -10.27 20.26 -22.69
C GLU A 13 -11.01 18.93 -22.70
N GLN A 14 -10.89 18.14 -23.75
CA GLN A 14 -11.49 16.80 -23.81
C GLN A 14 -10.92 15.87 -22.74
N VAL A 15 -9.61 15.94 -22.49
CA VAL A 15 -8.94 15.14 -21.45
C VAL A 15 -9.40 15.58 -20.07
N LEU A 16 -9.49 16.88 -19.81
CA LEU A 16 -9.97 17.42 -18.53
C LEU A 16 -11.45 17.07 -18.29
N GLU A 17 -12.29 17.19 -19.29
CA GLU A 17 -13.71 16.88 -19.20
C GLU A 17 -13.95 15.39 -18.93
N ARG A 18 -13.28 14.50 -19.67
CA ARG A 18 -13.30 13.05 -19.41
C ARG A 18 -12.72 12.68 -18.05
N GLY A 19 -11.66 13.36 -17.61
CA GLY A 19 -11.09 13.19 -16.27
C GLY A 19 -12.11 13.57 -15.19
N HIS A 20 -12.85 14.66 -15.39
CA HIS A 20 -13.90 15.09 -14.46
C HIS A 20 -15.09 14.12 -14.45
N GLU A 21 -15.56 13.67 -15.60
CA GLU A 21 -16.62 12.68 -15.73
C GLU A 21 -16.25 11.35 -15.05
N MET A 22 -15.02 10.89 -15.28
CA MET A 22 -14.52 9.66 -14.66
C MET A 22 -14.44 9.79 -13.13
N ARG A 23 -13.94 10.91 -12.60
CA ARG A 23 -13.94 11.19 -11.17
C ARG A 23 -15.34 11.20 -10.58
N THR A 24 -16.28 11.85 -11.26
CA THR A 24 -17.68 11.94 -10.82
C THR A 24 -18.36 10.56 -10.84
N THR A 25 -18.10 9.77 -11.86
CA THR A 25 -18.61 8.40 -11.99
C THR A 25 -18.03 7.48 -10.91
N LEU A 26 -16.73 7.56 -10.66
CA LEU A 26 -16.06 6.80 -9.59
C LEU A 26 -16.56 7.22 -8.21
N ALA A 27 -16.76 8.53 -7.97
CA ALA A 27 -17.32 9.02 -6.71
C ALA A 27 -18.76 8.53 -6.49
N ARG A 28 -19.60 8.51 -7.54
CA ARG A 28 -20.95 7.96 -7.49
C ARG A 28 -20.95 6.44 -7.27
N ALA A 29 -20.07 5.72 -7.95
CA ALA A 29 -19.91 4.28 -7.75
C ALA A 29 -19.42 3.96 -6.32
N ALA A 30 -18.47 4.73 -5.80
CA ALA A 30 -18.00 4.61 -4.42
C ALA A 30 -19.11 4.90 -3.39
N ALA A 31 -19.98 5.88 -3.65
CA ALA A 31 -21.12 6.21 -2.79
C ALA A 31 -22.23 5.13 -2.83
N MET A 32 -22.34 4.38 -3.92
CA MET A 32 -23.31 3.28 -4.06
C MET A 32 -22.84 1.96 -3.45
N LEU A 33 -21.53 1.79 -3.31
CA LEU A 33 -20.97 0.64 -2.59
C LEU A 33 -20.96 0.99 -1.10
N PRO A 34 -21.55 0.19 -0.22
CA PRO A 34 -21.35 0.34 1.22
C PRO A 34 -19.91 -0.12 1.55
N LEU A 35 -18.95 0.66 1.08
CA LEU A 35 -17.55 0.52 1.46
C LEU A 35 -17.43 1.09 2.87
N ARG A 36 -17.99 0.38 3.84
CA ARG A 36 -17.54 0.55 5.22
C ARG A 36 -16.32 -0.33 5.33
N PRO A 37 -15.13 0.24 5.59
CA PRO A 37 -14.03 -0.57 6.04
C PRO A 37 -14.58 -1.41 7.18
N ASP A 38 -14.48 -2.71 7.07
CA ASP A 38 -14.75 -3.57 8.21
C ASP A 38 -13.52 -3.38 9.10
N GLU A 39 -13.61 -2.35 9.95
CA GLU A 39 -12.54 -1.99 10.85
C GLU A 39 -12.27 -3.16 11.78
N GLN A 40 -11.46 -4.11 11.31
CA GLN A 40 -10.76 -4.99 12.22
C GLN A 40 -10.05 -4.07 13.20
N ALA A 41 -10.24 -4.32 14.49
CA ALA A 41 -9.59 -3.52 15.52
C ALA A 41 -8.07 -3.61 15.34
N ALA A 42 -7.51 -2.67 14.60
CA ALA A 42 -6.08 -2.52 14.48
C ALA A 42 -5.54 -1.94 15.77
N GLU A 43 -4.48 -2.53 16.28
CA GLU A 43 -3.70 -1.94 17.36
C GLU A 43 -2.57 -1.11 16.75
N THR A 44 -2.32 0.08 17.25
CA THR A 44 -1.07 0.77 16.91
C THR A 44 0.07 0.05 17.61
N PHE A 45 0.87 -0.67 16.83
CA PHE A 45 2.03 -1.40 17.33
C PHE A 45 3.20 -0.45 17.62
N MET A 46 3.44 0.51 16.73
CA MET A 46 4.50 1.49 16.87
C MET A 46 4.14 2.78 16.13
N GLU A 47 4.35 3.91 16.78
CA GLU A 47 4.36 5.22 16.12
C GLU A 47 5.74 5.47 15.52
N LEU A 48 5.78 5.91 14.27
CA LEU A 48 6.98 6.19 13.49
C LEU A 48 6.72 7.41 12.59
N PRO A 49 6.52 8.60 13.16
CA PRO A 49 6.05 9.76 12.41
C PRO A 49 6.90 10.06 11.16
N PRO A 50 6.27 10.38 10.01
CA PRO A 50 4.82 10.54 9.77
C PRO A 50 4.04 9.22 9.64
N ALA A 51 4.72 8.08 9.61
CA ALA A 51 4.14 6.75 9.49
C ALA A 51 3.78 6.13 10.87
N ARG A 52 3.12 4.99 10.83
CA ARG A 52 2.88 4.12 11.98
C ARG A 52 2.79 2.67 11.54
N ILE A 53 2.97 1.76 12.46
CA ILE A 53 2.79 0.34 12.23
C ILE A 53 1.51 -0.10 12.92
N LEU A 54 0.55 -0.58 12.14
CA LEU A 54 -0.68 -1.17 12.64
C LEU A 54 -0.48 -2.68 12.79
N ARG A 55 -1.01 -3.27 13.86
CA ARG A 55 -1.03 -4.71 14.09
C ARG A 55 -2.45 -5.25 14.08
N TYR A 56 -2.62 -6.36 13.43
CA TYR A 56 -3.83 -7.18 13.40
C TYR A 56 -3.44 -8.58 13.89
N PRO A 57 -3.78 -8.94 15.13
CA PRO A 57 -3.34 -10.20 15.72
C PRO A 57 -3.97 -11.41 15.02
N ALA A 58 -3.25 -12.52 14.99
CA ALA A 58 -3.74 -13.77 14.45
C ALA A 58 -5.06 -14.19 15.12
N ALA A 59 -6.00 -14.69 14.33
CA ALA A 59 -7.29 -15.18 14.87
C ALA A 59 -7.12 -16.39 15.78
N ASN A 60 -6.06 -17.18 15.58
CA ASN A 60 -5.74 -18.38 16.34
C ASN A 60 -4.47 -18.16 17.17
N ALA A 61 -4.62 -18.03 18.47
CA ALA A 61 -3.47 -17.95 19.38
C ALA A 61 -2.61 -19.23 19.26
N GLY A 62 -1.29 -19.06 19.14
CA GLY A 62 -0.33 -20.16 19.07
C GLY A 62 -0.07 -20.69 17.64
N SER A 63 -0.45 -19.96 16.61
CA SER A 63 -0.02 -20.28 15.24
C SER A 63 1.50 -20.18 15.11
N ALA A 64 2.11 -21.17 14.45
CA ALA A 64 3.54 -21.17 14.13
C ALA A 64 3.86 -20.38 12.84
N MET A 65 2.89 -19.66 12.29
CA MET A 65 3.10 -18.87 11.08
C MET A 65 3.95 -17.65 11.37
N ALA A 66 4.98 -17.44 10.57
CA ALA A 66 5.81 -16.25 10.69
C ALA A 66 4.98 -14.98 10.43
N PRO A 67 5.26 -13.87 11.14
CA PRO A 67 4.52 -12.63 10.99
C PRO A 67 4.59 -12.10 9.55
N VAL A 68 3.55 -11.39 9.13
CA VAL A 68 3.44 -10.77 7.81
C VAL A 68 3.51 -9.27 7.94
N LEU A 69 4.49 -8.64 7.30
CA LEU A 69 4.53 -7.19 7.12
C LEU A 69 4.01 -6.82 5.74
N ILE A 70 2.98 -5.99 5.68
CA ILE A 70 2.48 -5.39 4.44
C ILE A 70 3.02 -3.98 4.34
N ILE A 71 3.82 -3.72 3.30
CA ILE A 71 4.27 -2.38 2.92
C ILE A 71 3.34 -1.88 1.83
N TYR A 72 2.46 -0.94 2.21
CA TYR A 72 1.48 -0.39 1.29
C TYR A 72 2.03 0.83 0.55
N SER A 73 1.29 1.29 -0.47
CA SER A 73 1.65 2.51 -1.23
C SER A 73 1.43 3.77 -0.40
N MET A 74 2.29 4.76 -0.53
CA MET A 74 2.10 6.10 0.06
C MET A 74 0.94 6.86 -0.60
N ILE A 75 0.56 6.50 -1.82
CA ILE A 75 -0.49 7.18 -2.60
C ILE A 75 -1.89 6.79 -2.12
N ASN A 76 -2.05 5.55 -1.65
CA ASN A 76 -3.32 4.98 -1.24
C ASN A 76 -3.35 4.72 0.27
N ARG A 77 -4.56 4.44 0.79
CA ARG A 77 -4.75 4.18 2.22
C ARG A 77 -4.82 2.69 2.52
N PRO A 78 -4.26 2.24 3.66
CA PRO A 78 -4.25 0.83 4.06
C PRO A 78 -5.65 0.20 4.20
N TYR A 79 -6.71 0.99 4.46
CA TYR A 79 -8.07 0.45 4.54
C TYR A 79 -8.52 -0.28 3.27
N LEU A 80 -7.87 -0.04 2.12
CA LEU A 80 -8.13 -0.79 0.90
C LEU A 80 -7.81 -2.29 1.02
N LEU A 81 -6.99 -2.67 1.99
CA LEU A 81 -6.69 -4.06 2.32
C LEU A 81 -7.84 -4.75 3.10
N ASP A 82 -8.79 -3.97 3.63
CA ASP A 82 -9.89 -4.44 4.48
C ASP A 82 -11.23 -3.80 4.12
N LEU A 83 -11.55 -3.76 2.83
CA LEU A 83 -12.75 -3.07 2.30
C LEU A 83 -14.07 -3.72 2.69
N GLN A 84 -14.10 -5.03 2.80
CA GLN A 84 -15.31 -5.82 3.05
C GLN A 84 -14.96 -7.16 3.71
N PRO A 85 -15.82 -7.74 4.55
CA PRO A 85 -15.54 -8.99 5.26
C PRO A 85 -15.11 -10.14 4.34
N ARG A 86 -15.69 -10.24 3.14
CA ARG A 86 -15.39 -11.29 2.16
C ARG A 86 -14.26 -10.96 1.21
N ARG A 87 -13.72 -9.73 1.27
CA ARG A 87 -12.67 -9.21 0.39
C ARG A 87 -11.57 -8.50 1.19
N SER A 88 -11.36 -8.91 2.42
CA SER A 88 -10.29 -8.42 3.27
C SER A 88 -9.08 -9.34 3.15
N VAL A 89 -7.97 -8.77 2.69
CA VAL A 89 -6.67 -9.46 2.68
C VAL A 89 -6.20 -9.67 4.12
N ILE A 90 -6.36 -8.65 4.97
CA ILE A 90 -5.96 -8.68 6.39
C ILE A 90 -6.68 -9.83 7.10
N ARG A 91 -8.01 -9.90 6.99
CA ARG A 91 -8.80 -10.94 7.63
C ARG A 91 -8.40 -12.34 7.20
N GLN A 92 -8.15 -12.55 5.91
CA GLN A 92 -7.74 -13.86 5.39
C GLN A 92 -6.38 -14.29 5.95
N LEU A 93 -5.43 -13.37 6.07
CA LEU A 93 -4.13 -13.65 6.68
C LEU A 93 -4.26 -13.95 8.18
N MET A 94 -5.07 -13.16 8.90
CA MET A 94 -5.36 -13.43 10.33
C MET A 94 -5.99 -14.81 10.54
N GLN A 95 -6.97 -15.18 9.69
CA GLN A 95 -7.62 -16.49 9.72
C GLN A 95 -6.67 -17.63 9.37
N ALA A 96 -5.69 -17.38 8.50
CA ALA A 96 -4.62 -18.32 8.20
C ALA A 96 -3.60 -18.45 9.35
N GLY A 97 -3.72 -17.65 10.40
CA GLY A 97 -2.89 -17.71 11.60
C GLY A 97 -1.71 -16.75 11.60
N ALA A 98 -1.68 -15.76 10.71
CA ALA A 98 -0.62 -14.76 10.70
C ALA A 98 -0.93 -13.58 11.64
N ASP A 99 0.04 -13.14 12.43
CA ASP A 99 0.09 -11.77 12.92
C ASP A 99 0.41 -10.85 11.74
N VAL A 100 -0.52 -9.95 11.42
CA VAL A 100 -0.38 -9.05 10.27
C VAL A 100 0.00 -7.66 10.75
N TYR A 101 1.04 -7.13 10.15
CA TYR A 101 1.50 -5.76 10.38
C TYR A 101 1.36 -4.97 9.10
N VAL A 102 0.91 -3.72 9.19
CA VAL A 102 0.76 -2.83 8.05
C VAL A 102 1.53 -1.55 8.32
N LEU A 103 2.47 -1.22 7.44
CA LEU A 103 3.10 0.08 7.44
C LEU A 103 2.15 1.09 6.80
N ASP A 104 1.54 1.92 7.64
CA ASP A 104 0.67 3.03 7.27
C ASP A 104 1.50 4.31 7.24
N TRP A 105 1.67 4.88 6.07
CA TRP A 105 2.46 6.10 5.85
C TRP A 105 1.79 7.37 6.40
N GLY A 106 0.58 7.26 6.92
CA GLY A 106 -0.15 8.41 7.43
C GLY A 106 -0.52 9.44 6.37
N GLU A 107 -0.71 10.67 6.78
CA GLU A 107 -0.94 11.80 5.88
C GLU A 107 0.32 12.66 5.82
N PRO A 108 0.98 12.74 4.64
CA PRO A 108 2.18 13.56 4.50
C PRO A 108 1.85 15.03 4.81
N ALA A 109 2.66 15.63 5.63
CA ALA A 109 2.62 17.05 5.96
C ALA A 109 3.69 17.84 5.17
N ALA A 110 3.65 19.15 5.26
CA ALA A 110 4.64 19.98 4.58
C ALA A 110 6.08 19.73 5.08
N LEU A 111 6.23 19.20 6.29
CA LEU A 111 7.53 18.83 6.88
C LEU A 111 8.12 17.55 6.27
N ASP A 112 7.28 16.71 5.67
CA ASP A 112 7.68 15.41 5.14
C ASP A 112 8.10 15.48 3.66
N ARG A 113 8.11 16.69 3.08
CA ARG A 113 8.41 16.91 1.65
C ARG A 113 9.80 16.49 1.23
N ASP A 114 10.71 16.41 2.17
CA ASP A 114 12.11 16.09 1.94
C ASP A 114 12.42 14.60 2.16
N LEU A 115 11.39 13.79 2.53
CA LEU A 115 11.52 12.33 2.66
C LEU A 115 11.82 11.70 1.30
N ASP A 116 12.94 11.04 1.21
CA ASP A 116 13.35 10.32 0.01
C ASP A 116 13.17 8.80 0.11
N MET A 117 13.50 8.08 -0.96
CA MET A 117 13.37 6.62 -1.00
C MET A 117 14.40 5.93 -0.12
N GLU A 118 15.56 6.53 0.11
CA GLU A 118 16.59 6.00 0.99
C GLU A 118 16.11 5.99 2.44
N GLU A 119 15.49 7.08 2.89
CA GLU A 119 14.89 7.17 4.22
C GLU A 119 13.70 6.22 4.35
N CYS A 120 12.82 6.17 3.34
CA CYS A 120 11.65 5.28 3.37
C CYS A 120 12.05 3.81 3.54
N ILE A 121 13.07 3.35 2.82
CA ILE A 121 13.54 1.95 2.87
C ILE A 121 14.51 1.75 4.04
N GLY A 122 15.51 2.61 4.17
CA GLY A 122 16.61 2.48 5.12
C GLY A 122 16.21 2.77 6.56
N GLU A 123 15.22 3.63 6.77
CA GLU A 123 14.78 3.98 8.12
C GLU A 123 13.41 3.38 8.44
N PHE A 124 12.35 3.75 7.71
CA PHE A 124 10.99 3.33 8.08
C PHE A 124 10.78 1.83 7.92
N VAL A 125 11.07 1.26 6.75
CA VAL A 125 10.87 -0.18 6.53
C VAL A 125 11.81 -1.00 7.40
N ARG A 126 13.07 -0.61 7.53
CA ARG A 126 14.05 -1.32 8.38
C ARG A 126 13.66 -1.26 9.85
N THR A 127 13.20 -0.12 10.35
CA THR A 127 12.73 0.03 11.73
C THR A 127 11.49 -0.83 11.97
N ALA A 128 10.51 -0.82 11.05
CA ALA A 128 9.34 -1.68 11.13
C ALA A 128 9.72 -3.16 11.21
N VAL A 129 10.58 -3.63 10.31
CA VAL A 129 11.06 -5.02 10.27
C VAL A 129 11.78 -5.37 11.56
N SER A 130 12.66 -4.49 12.05
CA SER A 130 13.43 -4.74 13.28
C SER A 130 12.54 -4.85 14.51
N ALA A 131 11.55 -3.93 14.64
CA ALA A 131 10.61 -3.95 15.76
C ALA A 131 9.72 -5.19 15.77
N ILE A 132 9.20 -5.57 14.59
CA ILE A 132 8.37 -6.77 14.46
C ILE A 132 9.18 -8.03 14.78
N ARG A 133 10.41 -8.14 14.28
CA ARG A 133 11.30 -9.27 14.58
C ARG A 133 11.58 -9.37 16.06
N ALA A 134 11.82 -8.25 16.74
CA ALA A 134 12.04 -8.23 18.19
C ALA A 134 10.81 -8.74 18.97
N ALA A 135 9.59 -8.43 18.49
CA ALA A 135 8.35 -8.93 19.09
C ALA A 135 8.07 -10.42 18.78
N HIS A 136 8.81 -11.03 17.88
CA HIS A 136 8.67 -12.43 17.43
C HIS A 136 9.99 -13.21 17.56
N ASP A 137 10.70 -13.03 18.65
CA ASP A 137 11.92 -13.78 19.00
C ASP A 137 13.01 -13.80 17.91
N GLY A 138 13.11 -12.73 17.13
CA GLY A 138 14.06 -12.59 16.03
C GLY A 138 13.67 -13.32 14.75
N SER A 139 12.46 -13.84 14.65
CA SER A 139 11.95 -14.55 13.46
C SER A 139 12.07 -13.72 12.19
N ARG A 140 12.26 -14.40 11.06
CA ARG A 140 12.20 -13.77 9.74
C ARG A 140 10.75 -13.47 9.39
N LEU A 141 10.50 -12.41 8.60
CA LEU A 141 9.17 -11.97 8.24
C LEU A 141 8.78 -12.45 6.84
N ASN A 142 7.50 -12.71 6.66
CA ASN A 142 6.89 -12.70 5.33
C ASN A 142 6.60 -11.23 4.98
N VAL A 143 7.17 -10.73 3.90
CA VAL A 143 6.99 -9.34 3.46
C VAL A 143 6.12 -9.30 2.22
N ALA A 144 5.06 -8.50 2.25
CA ALA A 144 4.19 -8.25 1.10
C ALA A 144 4.22 -6.77 0.74
N GLY A 145 4.70 -6.45 -0.45
CA GLY A 145 4.71 -5.08 -0.94
C GLY A 145 3.64 -4.85 -2.01
N ILE A 146 2.92 -3.75 -1.93
CA ILE A 146 1.83 -3.43 -2.84
C ILE A 146 2.08 -2.10 -3.53
N CYS A 147 2.05 -2.10 -4.88
CA CYS A 147 2.34 -0.93 -5.71
C CYS A 147 3.73 -0.37 -5.38
N GLN A 148 3.89 0.90 -5.08
CA GLN A 148 5.15 1.50 -4.64
C GLN A 148 5.78 0.77 -3.44
N GLY A 149 4.96 0.27 -2.51
CA GLY A 149 5.42 -0.56 -1.40
C GLY A 149 6.07 -1.88 -1.86
N GLY A 150 5.70 -2.37 -3.05
CA GLY A 150 6.36 -3.53 -3.68
C GLY A 150 7.81 -3.25 -4.05
N THR A 151 8.09 -2.07 -4.60
CA THR A 151 9.46 -1.62 -4.88
C THR A 151 10.27 -1.53 -3.59
N MET A 152 9.72 -0.91 -2.54
CA MET A 152 10.39 -0.79 -1.24
C MET A 152 10.67 -2.16 -0.61
N ALA A 153 9.70 -3.08 -0.70
CA ALA A 153 9.85 -4.44 -0.20
C ALA A 153 10.98 -5.22 -0.90
N VAL A 154 11.08 -5.08 -2.23
CA VAL A 154 12.16 -5.70 -3.01
C VAL A 154 13.51 -5.11 -2.64
N CYS A 155 13.61 -3.79 -2.53
CA CYS A 155 14.85 -3.12 -2.11
C CYS A 155 15.27 -3.57 -0.71
N HIS A 156 14.32 -3.59 0.25
CA HIS A 156 14.62 -4.05 1.61
C HIS A 156 15.09 -5.52 1.63
N ALA A 157 14.40 -6.41 0.89
CA ALA A 157 14.77 -7.82 0.83
C ALA A 157 16.15 -8.04 0.19
N ALA A 158 16.54 -7.20 -0.78
CA ALA A 158 17.85 -7.25 -1.39
C ALA A 158 18.97 -6.78 -0.44
N LEU A 159 18.69 -5.74 0.36
CA LEU A 159 19.65 -5.18 1.32
C LEU A 159 19.75 -6.00 2.62
N HIS A 160 18.66 -6.64 3.04
CA HIS A 160 18.54 -7.34 4.31
C HIS A 160 17.90 -8.73 4.18
N PRO A 161 18.45 -9.62 3.34
CA PRO A 161 17.86 -10.94 3.05
C PRO A 161 17.73 -11.82 4.30
N GLU A 162 18.54 -11.59 5.31
CA GLU A 162 18.50 -12.32 6.59
C GLU A 162 17.25 -12.01 7.42
N SER A 163 16.55 -10.93 7.13
CA SER A 163 15.32 -10.53 7.82
C SER A 163 14.04 -11.04 7.16
N VAL A 164 14.13 -11.48 5.90
CA VAL A 164 12.97 -11.83 5.08
C VAL A 164 12.90 -13.35 4.89
N GLN A 165 11.76 -13.95 5.22
CA GLN A 165 11.48 -15.36 4.97
C GLN A 165 10.91 -15.59 3.58
N SER A 166 9.96 -14.76 3.18
CA SER A 166 9.37 -14.75 1.84
C SER A 166 9.01 -13.33 1.44
N LEU A 167 8.99 -13.09 0.13
CA LEU A 167 8.63 -11.81 -0.45
C LEU A 167 7.52 -12.00 -1.47
N ALA A 168 6.43 -11.26 -1.33
CA ALA A 168 5.37 -11.13 -2.32
C ALA A 168 5.31 -9.70 -2.84
N ASN A 169 5.48 -9.51 -4.15
CA ASN A 169 5.37 -8.22 -4.81
C ASN A 169 4.07 -8.16 -5.63
N PHE A 170 3.14 -7.30 -5.23
CA PHE A 170 1.86 -7.09 -5.90
C PHE A 170 1.89 -5.78 -6.70
N ALA A 171 2.04 -5.89 -8.01
CA ALA A 171 2.04 -4.75 -8.93
C ALA A 171 3.08 -3.65 -8.58
N GLY A 172 4.15 -4.00 -7.87
CA GLY A 172 5.26 -3.09 -7.59
C GLY A 172 6.23 -3.09 -8.78
N PRO A 173 6.55 -1.92 -9.34
CA PRO A 173 7.52 -1.83 -10.42
C PRO A 173 8.93 -2.11 -9.88
N VAL A 174 9.70 -2.93 -10.60
CA VAL A 174 11.08 -3.29 -10.24
C VAL A 174 12.06 -2.80 -11.29
N ASP A 175 11.68 -2.87 -12.56
CA ASP A 175 12.47 -2.34 -13.66
C ASP A 175 11.75 -1.13 -14.28
N PHE A 176 12.41 0.02 -14.21
CA PHE A 176 11.91 1.29 -14.77
C PHE A 176 12.48 1.58 -16.17
N HIS A 177 13.39 0.75 -16.67
CA HIS A 177 14.09 0.96 -17.95
C HIS A 177 13.46 0.19 -19.11
N THR A 178 12.15 -0.05 -19.06
CA THR A 178 11.47 -0.74 -20.16
C THR A 178 11.29 0.18 -21.35
N PRO A 179 11.68 -0.25 -22.59
CA PRO A 179 11.63 0.60 -23.79
C PRO A 179 10.20 1.02 -24.17
N ASP A 180 9.18 0.32 -23.70
CA ASP A 180 7.77 0.56 -24.02
C ASP A 180 7.04 1.44 -23.00
N ASN A 181 7.74 1.98 -22.03
CA ASN A 181 7.15 2.83 -20.99
C ASN A 181 6.91 4.24 -21.53
N THR A 182 5.73 4.47 -22.10
CA THR A 182 5.32 5.75 -22.69
C THR A 182 5.20 6.89 -21.67
N LEU A 183 4.99 6.58 -20.38
CA LEU A 183 4.88 7.61 -19.33
C LEU A 183 6.20 8.34 -19.05
N TRP A 184 7.34 7.71 -19.32
CA TRP A 184 8.66 8.33 -19.15
C TRP A 184 9.16 9.09 -20.38
N ARG A 185 8.36 9.12 -21.46
CA ARG A 185 8.70 9.84 -22.69
C ARG A 185 7.96 11.17 -22.82
N LEU A 186 7.11 11.50 -21.86
CA LEU A 186 6.39 12.77 -21.75
C LEU A 186 7.10 13.71 -20.79
#